data_eb0b4ca3d56d0681ec418ece06dfda7a
#
_entry.id   eb0b4ca3d56d0681ec418ece06dfda7a
#
_cell.length_a   1.000
_cell.length_b   1.000
_cell.length_c   1.000
_cell.angle_alpha   90.00
_cell.angle_beta   90.00
_cell.angle_gamma   90.00
#
_symmetry.space_group_name_H-M   'P 1'
#
loop_
_entity.id
_entity.type
_entity.pdbx_description
1 polymer ?
#
loop_
_entity_poly.entity_id
_entity_poly.type
_entity_poly.pdbx_seq_one_letter_code
_entity_poly.pdbx_strand_id
1 'polypeptide(L)'
;MSSICNTSALERYEIAPGTTIPHYGLVALDGDGKAVPASDTVSCSVIGVAEKEVDGKIEVAGGIYAFANDSAAPLTRAHRGKAAFVKDALTVDSTGGTNKVVAGIVVDVVDGDVYIDITPAALAAANALSK
;
A
#
# COMPACT_ATOMS: atom_id res chain seq x y z
N MET A 1 23.22 12.62 -4.16
CA MET A 1 22.44 12.75 -3.90
C MET A 1 21.67 13.22 -3.99
N SER A 2 21.24 13.33 -4.02
CA SER A 2 20.40 13.71 -3.96
C SER A 2 19.65 14.15 -3.55
N SER A 3 19.30 14.33 -3.42
CA SER A 3 18.58 14.72 -2.97
C SER A 3 17.78 14.74 -2.57
N ILE A 4 17.85 14.58 -2.43
CA ILE A 4 16.96 14.45 -1.96
C ILE A 4 16.11 15.05 -1.47
N CYS A 5 16.21 15.57 -1.13
CA CYS A 5 15.17 16.22 -0.54
C CYS A 5 13.97 16.39 -1.30
N ASN A 6 13.83 15.85 -2.27
CA ASN A 6 12.63 15.88 -3.02
C ASN A 6 11.65 14.90 -2.43
N THR A 7 10.70 15.42 -1.67
CA THR A 7 9.75 14.60 -0.95
C THR A 7 8.71 13.99 -1.84
N SER A 8 8.56 14.47 -3.05
CA SER A 8 7.61 13.90 -3.99
C SER A 8 8.28 12.97 -4.98
N ALA A 9 9.53 12.60 -4.73
CA ALA A 9 10.26 11.77 -5.64
C ALA A 9 9.57 10.43 -5.84
N LEU A 10 9.45 10.04 -7.08
CA LEU A 10 8.97 8.73 -7.44
C LEU A 10 10.14 7.79 -7.50
N GLU A 11 10.00 6.65 -6.89
CA GLU A 11 10.99 5.59 -7.00
C GLU A 11 10.53 4.58 -8.01
N ARG A 12 11.49 3.96 -8.68
CA ARG A 12 11.21 2.96 -9.68
C ARG A 12 11.73 1.61 -9.23
N TYR A 13 10.90 0.60 -9.40
CA TYR A 13 11.26 -0.75 -9.02
C TYR A 13 11.02 -1.69 -10.18
N GLU A 14 11.92 -2.64 -10.33
CA GLU A 14 11.76 -3.68 -11.34
C GLU A 14 10.57 -4.54 -10.98
N ILE A 15 9.68 -4.78 -11.97
CA ILE A 15 8.49 -5.59 -11.75
C ILE A 15 8.88 -7.06 -11.81
N ALA A 16 8.37 -7.87 -10.88
CA ALA A 16 8.62 -9.30 -10.87
C ALA A 16 8.14 -9.93 -12.17
N PRO A 17 8.88 -10.89 -12.74
CA PRO A 17 8.50 -11.49 -14.02
C PRO A 17 7.11 -12.12 -13.97
N GLY A 18 6.33 -11.93 -15.03
CA GLY A 18 5.00 -12.50 -15.15
C GLY A 18 3.94 -11.84 -14.30
N THR A 19 4.24 -10.65 -13.74
CA THR A 19 3.36 -9.97 -12.81
C THR A 19 2.83 -8.69 -13.43
N THR A 20 1.56 -8.37 -13.17
CA THR A 20 0.93 -7.13 -13.60
C THR A 20 0.47 -6.38 -12.35
N ILE A 21 0.84 -5.10 -12.27
CA ILE A 21 0.47 -4.25 -11.13
C ILE A 21 -0.60 -3.26 -11.59
N PRO A 22 -1.79 -3.25 -10.96
CA PRO A 22 -2.84 -2.33 -11.40
C PRO A 22 -2.47 -0.88 -11.08
N HIS A 23 -2.89 0.03 -11.96
CA HIS A 23 -2.68 1.46 -11.78
C HIS A 23 -3.34 1.91 -10.45
N TYR A 24 -2.63 2.68 -9.67
CA TYR A 24 -3.03 3.11 -8.32
C TYR A 24 -3.24 1.97 -7.34
N GLY A 25 -2.80 0.75 -7.70
CA GLY A 25 -2.81 -0.35 -6.75
C GLY A 25 -1.66 -0.26 -5.77
N LEU A 26 -1.82 -0.93 -4.63
CA LEU A 26 -0.77 -1.02 -3.63
C LEU A 26 0.37 -1.88 -4.16
N VAL A 27 1.58 -1.36 -4.06
CA VAL A 27 2.78 -2.05 -4.51
C VAL A 27 3.55 -2.55 -3.29
N ALA A 28 4.00 -3.79 -3.37
CA ALA A 28 4.85 -4.38 -2.35
C ALA A 28 6.12 -4.90 -3.00
N LEU A 29 7.12 -5.20 -2.19
CA LEU A 29 8.32 -5.86 -2.65
C LEU A 29 8.27 -7.33 -2.22
N ASP A 30 8.71 -8.21 -3.13
CA ASP A 30 8.83 -9.63 -2.80
C ASP A 30 10.18 -9.91 -2.13
N GLY A 31 10.50 -11.18 -1.90
CA GLY A 31 11.74 -11.57 -1.25
C GLY A 31 13.00 -11.21 -2.02
N ASP A 32 12.86 -10.93 -3.32
CA ASP A 32 13.99 -10.55 -4.18
C ASP A 32 14.07 -9.05 -4.40
N GLY A 33 13.22 -8.28 -3.71
CA GLY A 33 13.21 -6.83 -3.85
C GLY A 33 12.53 -6.32 -5.11
N LYS A 34 11.74 -7.16 -5.77
CA LYS A 34 11.03 -6.77 -6.99
C LYS A 34 9.59 -6.39 -6.67
N ALA A 35 9.03 -5.52 -7.49
CA ALA A 35 7.68 -5.00 -7.26
C ALA A 35 6.63 -6.04 -7.66
N VAL A 36 5.66 -6.21 -6.78
CA VAL A 36 4.49 -7.07 -7.00
C VAL A 36 3.25 -6.34 -6.51
N PRO A 37 2.05 -6.69 -6.99
CA PRO A 37 0.84 -6.16 -6.38
C PRO A 37 0.75 -6.67 -4.95
N ALA A 38 0.40 -5.77 -4.02
CA ALA A 38 0.32 -6.15 -2.62
C ALA A 38 -0.76 -7.20 -2.40
N SER A 39 -0.51 -8.11 -1.47
CA SER A 39 -1.45 -9.18 -1.14
C SER A 39 -1.23 -9.61 0.30
N ASP A 40 -2.13 -10.42 0.83
CA ASP A 40 -1.99 -11.02 2.15
C ASP A 40 -1.04 -12.22 2.04
N THR A 41 0.25 -11.92 1.98
CA THR A 41 1.29 -12.91 1.71
C THR A 41 2.47 -12.66 2.65
N VAL A 42 3.11 -13.74 3.08
CA VAL A 42 4.29 -13.64 3.94
C VAL A 42 5.41 -12.91 3.18
N SER A 43 6.18 -12.12 3.91
CA SER A 43 7.30 -11.34 3.36
C SER A 43 6.87 -10.26 2.36
N CYS A 44 5.61 -9.84 2.42
CA CYS A 44 5.09 -8.78 1.58
C CYS A 44 5.09 -7.48 2.38
N SER A 45 5.75 -6.44 1.87
CA SER A 45 5.80 -5.13 2.53
C SER A 45 5.40 -4.07 1.53
N VAL A 46 4.34 -3.33 1.85
CA VAL A 46 3.87 -2.25 1.00
C VAL A 46 4.87 -1.10 0.99
N ILE A 47 5.17 -0.59 -0.19
CA ILE A 47 6.11 0.53 -0.36
C ILE A 47 5.44 1.77 -0.93
N GLY A 48 4.24 1.67 -1.44
CA GLY A 48 3.51 2.82 -2.00
C GLY A 48 2.46 2.37 -2.99
N VAL A 49 2.13 3.28 -3.89
CA VAL A 49 1.05 3.11 -4.87
C VAL A 49 1.64 3.17 -6.28
N ALA A 50 1.13 2.35 -7.18
CA ALA A 50 1.61 2.29 -8.56
C ALA A 50 1.14 3.50 -9.34
N GLU A 51 2.08 4.31 -9.84
CA GLU A 51 1.76 5.46 -10.67
C GLU A 51 1.84 5.13 -12.14
N LYS A 52 2.95 4.57 -12.58
CA LYS A 52 3.20 4.44 -14.01
C LYS A 52 4.23 3.35 -14.25
N GLU A 53 3.98 2.54 -15.25
CA GLU A 53 4.96 1.55 -15.68
C GLU A 53 5.75 2.09 -16.87
N VAL A 54 7.09 2.02 -16.78
CA VAL A 54 7.99 2.46 -17.84
C VAL A 54 9.11 1.45 -17.98
N ASP A 55 9.21 0.81 -19.14
CA ASP A 55 10.31 -0.10 -19.48
C ASP A 55 10.49 -1.22 -18.46
N GLY A 56 9.38 -1.85 -18.06
CA GLY A 56 9.43 -2.97 -17.13
C GLY A 56 9.62 -2.58 -15.69
N LYS A 57 9.60 -1.28 -15.39
CA LYS A 57 9.69 -0.78 -14.03
C LYS A 57 8.44 -0.03 -13.66
N ILE A 58 8.06 -0.10 -12.39
CA ILE A 58 6.89 0.63 -11.90
C ILE A 58 7.37 1.83 -11.09
N GLU A 59 6.79 2.98 -11.36
CA GLU A 59 7.00 4.18 -10.54
C GLU A 59 6.04 4.12 -9.37
N VAL A 60 6.58 4.30 -8.17
CA VAL A 60 5.83 4.17 -6.94
C VAL A 60 5.79 5.51 -6.23
N ALA A 61 4.61 5.92 -5.81
CA ALA A 61 4.41 7.19 -5.11
C ALA A 61 3.79 6.95 -3.75
N GLY A 62 4.03 7.90 -2.84
CA GLY A 62 3.34 7.94 -1.56
C GLY A 62 2.34 9.10 -1.54
N GLY A 63 1.40 9.03 -0.62
CA GLY A 63 0.38 10.07 -0.48
C GLY A 63 -0.90 9.48 0.08
N ILE A 64 -2.00 10.20 -0.11
CA ILE A 64 -3.31 9.74 0.34
C ILE A 64 -4.09 9.27 -0.89
N TYR A 65 -4.53 8.01 -0.84
CA TYR A 65 -5.23 7.38 -1.94
C TYR A 65 -6.46 6.64 -1.43
N ALA A 66 -7.45 6.45 -2.30
CA ALA A 66 -8.69 5.77 -1.96
C ALA A 66 -8.64 4.32 -2.43
N PHE A 67 -9.14 3.42 -1.59
CA PHE A 67 -9.21 1.99 -1.88
C PHE A 67 -10.58 1.46 -1.55
N ALA A 68 -10.94 0.33 -2.15
CA ALA A 68 -12.19 -0.34 -1.85
C ALA A 68 -12.15 -0.90 -0.42
N ASN A 69 -13.30 -0.89 0.23
CA ASN A 69 -13.46 -1.41 1.58
C ASN A 69 -13.99 -2.84 1.50
N ASP A 70 -13.28 -3.77 2.15
CA ASP A 70 -13.69 -5.17 2.14
C ASP A 70 -14.98 -5.36 2.93
N SER A 71 -16.01 -5.93 2.32
CA SER A 71 -17.30 -6.08 2.97
C SER A 71 -17.30 -7.10 4.09
N ALA A 72 -16.36 -8.04 4.09
CA ALA A 72 -16.29 -9.06 5.14
C ALA A 72 -15.64 -8.55 6.42
N ALA A 73 -14.71 -7.59 6.29
CA ALA A 73 -14.00 -7.01 7.44
C ALA A 73 -13.82 -5.51 7.19
N PRO A 74 -14.91 -4.74 7.20
CA PRO A 74 -14.86 -3.35 6.76
C PRO A 74 -14.15 -2.44 7.75
N LEU A 75 -13.49 -1.43 7.19
CA LEU A 75 -13.01 -0.29 7.96
C LEU A 75 -14.14 0.73 8.10
N THR A 76 -14.17 1.40 9.23
CA THR A 76 -15.15 2.44 9.52
C THR A 76 -14.42 3.70 9.98
N ARG A 77 -15.17 4.78 10.18
CA ARG A 77 -14.58 6.01 10.70
C ARG A 77 -13.94 5.83 12.07
N ALA A 78 -14.34 4.82 12.81
CA ALA A 78 -13.71 4.49 14.09
C ALA A 78 -12.26 4.04 13.92
N HIS A 79 -11.88 3.63 12.71
CA HIS A 79 -10.52 3.21 12.42
C HIS A 79 -9.60 4.34 11.98
N ARG A 80 -10.07 5.58 11.93
CA ARG A 80 -9.21 6.71 11.55
C ARG A 80 -8.03 6.78 12.50
N GLY A 81 -6.84 6.98 11.94
CA GLY A 81 -5.60 7.00 12.69
C GLY A 81 -5.05 5.63 13.01
N LYS A 82 -5.72 4.57 12.60
CA LYS A 82 -5.29 3.19 12.83
C LYS A 82 -4.81 2.56 11.54
N ALA A 83 -4.16 1.40 11.66
CA ALA A 83 -3.64 0.70 10.50
C ALA A 83 -4.76 0.08 9.68
N ALA A 84 -4.64 0.21 8.35
CA ALA A 84 -5.43 -0.57 7.41
C ALA A 84 -4.55 -1.69 6.88
N PHE A 85 -5.17 -2.80 6.50
CA PHE A 85 -4.45 -3.98 6.04
C PHE A 85 -4.81 -4.31 4.61
N VAL A 86 -3.89 -4.96 3.92
CA VAL A 86 -4.04 -5.34 2.52
C VAL A 86 -4.91 -6.57 2.41
N LYS A 87 -5.98 -6.46 1.64
CA LYS A 87 -6.73 -7.62 1.16
C LYS A 87 -6.18 -8.04 -0.21
N ASP A 88 -6.09 -7.08 -1.11
CA ASP A 88 -5.39 -7.20 -2.38
C ASP A 88 -4.92 -5.80 -2.78
N ALA A 89 -4.40 -5.65 -3.99
CA ALA A 89 -3.78 -4.39 -4.40
C ALA A 89 -4.75 -3.21 -4.45
N LEU A 90 -6.05 -3.46 -4.51
CA LEU A 90 -7.06 -2.40 -4.63
C LEU A 90 -8.05 -2.39 -3.47
N THR A 91 -7.94 -3.33 -2.53
CA THR A 91 -8.90 -3.49 -1.44
C THR A 91 -8.18 -3.59 -0.10
N VAL A 92 -8.72 -2.91 0.90
CA VAL A 92 -8.18 -2.92 2.27
C VAL A 92 -9.22 -3.43 3.25
N ASP A 93 -8.75 -3.93 4.39
CA ASP A 93 -9.65 -4.43 5.44
C ASP A 93 -9.15 -4.06 6.82
N SER A 94 -9.92 -4.43 7.85
CA SER A 94 -9.66 -4.05 9.23
C SER A 94 -8.92 -5.13 10.03
N THR A 95 -8.82 -6.35 9.52
CA THR A 95 -8.31 -7.48 10.31
C THR A 95 -6.94 -7.96 9.87
N GLY A 96 -6.58 -7.79 8.61
CA GLY A 96 -5.27 -8.18 8.11
C GLY A 96 -5.15 -9.63 7.69
N GLY A 97 -6.21 -10.40 7.72
CA GLY A 97 -6.17 -11.78 7.28
C GLY A 97 -5.13 -12.59 8.02
N THR A 98 -4.30 -13.33 7.30
CA THR A 98 -3.32 -14.22 7.87
C THR A 98 -2.01 -13.53 8.21
N ASN A 99 -1.53 -12.66 7.33
CA ASN A 99 -0.16 -12.11 7.43
C ASN A 99 -0.12 -10.68 7.94
N LYS A 100 -1.25 -10.02 8.06
CA LYS A 100 -1.37 -8.65 8.57
C LYS A 100 -0.43 -7.69 7.86
N VAL A 101 -0.48 -7.70 6.53
CA VAL A 101 0.30 -6.80 5.71
C VAL A 101 -0.35 -5.41 5.77
N VAL A 102 0.36 -4.43 6.33
CA VAL A 102 -0.23 -3.10 6.48
C VAL A 102 -0.25 -2.35 5.17
N ALA A 103 -1.34 -1.63 4.91
CA ALA A 103 -1.48 -0.77 3.73
C ALA A 103 -1.11 0.67 4.02
N GLY A 104 -1.32 1.12 5.26
CA GLY A 104 -1.07 2.48 5.67
C GLY A 104 -1.96 2.86 6.83
N ILE A 105 -2.14 4.16 7.03
CA ILE A 105 -2.96 4.70 8.11
C ILE A 105 -4.27 5.22 7.53
N VAL A 106 -5.37 4.87 8.16
CA VAL A 106 -6.71 5.31 7.72
C VAL A 106 -6.86 6.80 7.99
N VAL A 107 -7.16 7.57 6.94
CA VAL A 107 -7.45 8.99 7.05
C VAL A 107 -8.96 9.19 7.23
N ASP A 108 -9.76 8.56 6.40
CA ASP A 108 -11.21 8.66 6.48
C ASP A 108 -11.86 7.49 5.72
N VAL A 109 -13.14 7.30 5.96
CA VAL A 109 -13.95 6.31 5.25
C VAL A 109 -15.23 7.02 4.81
N VAL A 110 -15.45 7.09 3.49
CA VAL A 110 -16.56 7.85 2.91
C VAL A 110 -17.20 7.02 1.79
N ASP A 111 -18.47 6.68 1.95
CA ASP A 111 -19.27 6.04 0.90
C ASP A 111 -18.61 4.79 0.31
N GLY A 112 -18.05 3.95 1.17
CA GLY A 112 -17.45 2.69 0.74
C GLY A 112 -16.01 2.79 0.29
N ASP A 113 -15.45 4.01 0.24
CA ASP A 113 -14.04 4.20 -0.06
C ASP A 113 -13.26 4.48 1.21
N VAL A 114 -12.08 3.88 1.30
CA VAL A 114 -11.17 4.09 2.43
C VAL A 114 -10.01 4.94 1.95
N TYR A 115 -9.83 6.10 2.56
CA TYR A 115 -8.70 6.99 2.24
C TYR A 115 -7.55 6.65 3.16
N ILE A 116 -6.43 6.29 2.56
CA ILE A 116 -5.25 5.76 3.26
C ILE A 116 -4.05 6.65 3.00
N ASP A 117 -3.32 6.99 4.08
CA ASP A 117 -2.04 7.66 3.97
C ASP A 117 -0.95 6.59 3.80
N ILE A 118 -0.27 6.63 2.66
CA ILE A 118 0.73 5.63 2.27
C ILE A 118 2.05 6.34 2.01
N THR A 119 2.50 7.09 3.00
CA THR A 119 3.85 7.67 2.98
C THR A 119 4.79 6.75 3.76
N PRO A 120 6.10 6.87 3.58
CA PRO A 120 7.02 6.05 4.40
C PRO A 120 6.80 6.20 5.89
N ALA A 121 6.49 7.41 6.36
CA ALA A 121 6.22 7.63 7.78
C ALA A 121 4.94 6.94 8.22
N ALA A 122 3.89 7.01 7.39
CA ALA A 122 2.62 6.36 7.71
C ALA A 122 2.75 4.85 7.69
N LEU A 123 3.51 4.29 6.74
CA LEU A 123 3.74 2.86 6.69
C LEU A 123 4.50 2.37 7.93
N ALA A 124 5.50 3.13 8.37
CA ALA A 124 6.23 2.80 9.60
C ALA A 124 5.30 2.84 10.81
N ALA A 125 4.46 3.87 10.91
CA ALA A 125 3.50 4.00 12.00
C ALA A 125 2.48 2.86 11.99
N ALA A 126 1.97 2.50 10.82
CA ALA A 126 1.00 1.42 10.67
C ALA A 126 1.62 0.09 11.10
N ASN A 127 2.86 -0.17 10.71
CA ASN A 127 3.56 -1.39 11.14
C ASN A 127 3.73 -1.45 12.65
N ALA A 128 4.04 -0.33 13.28
CA ALA A 128 4.17 -0.27 14.74
C ALA A 128 2.83 -0.52 15.42
N LEU A 129 1.73 0.03 14.89
CA LEU A 129 0.40 -0.15 15.47
C LEU A 129 -0.13 -1.57 15.33
N SER A 130 0.35 -2.32 14.33
CA SER A 130 -0.14 -3.66 14.06
C SER A 130 0.49 -4.74 14.93
N LYS A 131 1.47 -4.39 15.73
CA LYS A 131 2.19 -5.35 16.59
C LYS A 131 1.56 -5.54 17.95
#